data_114ccdb361850c0cb5ad2c5a1192732c
#
_entry.id   114ccdb361850c0cb5ad2c5a1192732c
#
_cell.length_a   1.000
_cell.length_b   1.000
_cell.length_c   1.000
_cell.angle_alpha   90.00
_cell.angle_beta   90.00
_cell.angle_gamma   90.00
#
_symmetry.space_group_name_H-M   'P 1'
#
loop_
_entity.id
_entity.type
_entity.pdbx_description
1 polymer ?
#
loop_
_entity_poly.entity_id
_entity_poly.type
_entity_poly.pdbx_seq_one_letter_code
_entity_poly.pdbx_strand_id
1 'polypeptide(L)'
;MTKTYKISEIALLTELPIATLRYYEELNLIKPARNSSNYREFTEADLEWIYFIKRAKATGMPLAKIQDYSRLREQGDSTIIQRISLLVEQEQILRQQITDLEGHLDFILQKKHHYYESLQKNSES
;
A
#
# COMPACT_ATOMS: atom_id res chain seq x y z
N MET A 1 23.29 -19.10 -9.23
CA MET A 1 23.13 -17.87 -9.99
C MET A 1 21.90 -17.10 -9.48
N THR A 2 22.05 -15.82 -9.29
CA THR A 2 20.96 -14.98 -8.81
C THR A 2 20.02 -14.66 -9.96
N LYS A 3 18.73 -14.93 -9.78
CA LYS A 3 17.74 -14.58 -10.79
C LYS A 3 17.53 -13.05 -10.82
N THR A 4 17.50 -12.50 -12.03
CA THR A 4 17.17 -11.08 -12.23
C THR A 4 15.98 -10.95 -13.17
N TYR A 5 15.33 -9.79 -13.09
CA TYR A 5 14.12 -9.48 -13.85
C TYR A 5 14.33 -8.21 -14.66
N LYS A 6 13.73 -8.16 -15.83
CA LYS A 6 13.62 -6.95 -16.63
C LYS A 6 12.46 -6.10 -16.10
N ILE A 7 12.48 -4.80 -16.38
CA ILE A 7 11.40 -3.90 -15.95
C ILE A 7 10.02 -4.37 -16.46
N SER A 8 9.96 -4.91 -17.67
CA SER A 8 8.71 -5.45 -18.23
C SER A 8 8.19 -6.64 -17.43
N GLU A 9 9.08 -7.50 -16.94
CA GLU A 9 8.72 -8.64 -16.11
C GLU A 9 8.22 -8.19 -14.74
N ILE A 10 8.89 -7.20 -14.14
CA ILE A 10 8.45 -6.61 -12.88
C ILE A 10 7.06 -5.97 -13.02
N ALA A 11 6.82 -5.26 -14.12
CA ALA A 11 5.52 -4.66 -14.40
C ALA A 11 4.41 -5.71 -14.46
N LEU A 12 4.66 -6.83 -15.13
CA LEU A 12 3.69 -7.93 -15.20
C LEU A 12 3.46 -8.58 -13.84
N LEU A 13 4.51 -8.87 -13.09
CA LEU A 13 4.41 -9.54 -11.79
C LEU A 13 3.71 -8.68 -10.76
N THR A 14 3.99 -7.39 -10.73
CA THR A 14 3.43 -6.46 -9.74
C THR A 14 2.12 -5.83 -10.18
N GLU A 15 1.75 -6.01 -11.45
CA GLU A 15 0.60 -5.35 -12.06
C GLU A 15 0.69 -3.82 -11.98
N LEU A 16 1.92 -3.31 -12.04
CA LEU A 16 2.18 -1.86 -12.08
C LEU A 16 2.61 -1.45 -13.48
N PRO A 17 2.16 -0.30 -13.97
CA PRO A 17 2.66 0.24 -15.24
C PRO A 17 4.16 0.50 -15.19
N ILE A 18 4.83 0.31 -16.32
CA ILE A 18 6.27 0.61 -16.43
C ILE A 18 6.54 2.08 -16.07
N ALA A 19 5.65 2.98 -16.49
CA ALA A 19 5.76 4.40 -16.16
C ALA A 19 5.79 4.63 -14.64
N THR A 20 5.00 3.89 -13.87
CA THR A 20 5.00 3.97 -12.41
C THR A 20 6.33 3.51 -11.83
N LEU A 21 6.89 2.42 -12.36
CA LEU A 21 8.19 1.92 -11.91
C LEU A 21 9.31 2.93 -12.21
N ARG A 22 9.28 3.57 -13.37
CA ARG A 22 10.23 4.63 -13.72
C ARG A 22 10.09 5.83 -12.80
N TYR A 23 8.86 6.19 -12.45
CA TYR A 23 8.58 7.28 -11.52
C TYR A 23 9.14 6.96 -10.13
N TYR A 24 8.96 5.73 -9.66
CA TYR A 24 9.53 5.29 -8.37
C TYR A 24 11.06 5.36 -8.37
N GLU A 25 11.69 5.06 -9.50
CA GLU A 25 13.13 5.22 -9.64
C GLU A 25 13.54 6.68 -9.55
N GLU A 26 12.80 7.57 -10.22
CA GLU A 26 13.04 9.02 -10.15
C GLU A 26 12.96 9.55 -8.72
N LEU A 27 12.05 8.98 -7.91
CA LEU A 27 11.89 9.34 -6.51
C LEU A 27 12.90 8.67 -5.59
N ASN A 28 13.82 7.88 -6.13
CA ASN A 28 14.79 7.09 -5.37
C ASN A 28 14.14 6.04 -4.45
N LEU A 29 12.90 5.65 -4.74
CA LEU A 29 12.23 4.58 -4.02
C LEU A 29 12.75 3.21 -4.42
N ILE A 30 13.09 3.04 -5.69
CA ILE A 30 13.71 1.82 -6.21
C ILE A 30 15.01 2.19 -6.92
N LYS A 31 16.01 1.31 -6.80
CA LYS A 31 17.35 1.56 -7.34
C LYS A 31 17.88 0.29 -7.99
N PRO A 32 17.29 -0.14 -9.14
CA PRO A 32 17.75 -1.34 -9.81
C PRO A 32 19.17 -1.15 -10.34
N ALA A 33 19.95 -2.23 -10.33
CA ALA A 33 21.25 -2.24 -10.97
C ALA A 33 21.09 -2.16 -12.50
N ARG A 34 22.18 -1.90 -13.19
CA ARG A 34 22.23 -1.90 -14.65
C ARG A 34 23.20 -2.96 -15.12
N ASN A 35 22.86 -3.67 -16.20
CA ASN A 35 23.76 -4.63 -16.79
C ASN A 35 24.77 -3.94 -17.73
N SER A 36 25.65 -4.72 -18.37
CA SER A 36 26.68 -4.19 -19.27
C SER A 36 26.10 -3.44 -20.48
N SER A 37 24.85 -3.70 -20.83
CA SER A 37 24.14 -3.02 -21.92
C SER A 37 23.30 -1.84 -21.41
N ASN A 38 23.47 -1.46 -20.14
CA ASN A 38 22.76 -0.36 -19.48
C ASN A 38 21.25 -0.59 -19.35
N TYR A 39 20.79 -1.83 -19.37
CA TYR A 39 19.40 -2.17 -19.05
C TYR A 39 19.24 -2.42 -17.55
N ARG A 40 18.05 -2.07 -17.01
CA ARG A 40 17.73 -2.30 -15.59
C ARG A 40 17.69 -3.80 -15.30
N GLU A 41 18.30 -4.18 -14.19
CA GLU A 41 18.20 -5.53 -13.64
C GLU A 41 17.65 -5.46 -12.23
N PHE A 42 16.51 -6.11 -12.00
CA PHE A 42 15.85 -6.16 -10.70
C PHE A 42 16.14 -7.51 -10.06
N THR A 43 16.47 -7.50 -8.78
CA THR A 43 16.68 -8.72 -7.99
C THR A 43 15.37 -9.19 -7.38
N GLU A 44 15.37 -10.38 -6.76
CA GLU A 44 14.25 -10.88 -5.99
C GLU A 44 13.91 -9.91 -4.84
N ALA A 45 14.94 -9.38 -4.17
CA ALA A 45 14.75 -8.39 -3.10
C ALA A 45 14.10 -7.10 -3.62
N ASP A 46 14.47 -6.66 -4.82
CA ASP A 46 13.84 -5.51 -5.46
C ASP A 46 12.34 -5.78 -5.72
N LEU A 47 12.03 -6.98 -6.21
CA LEU A 47 10.64 -7.37 -6.46
C LEU A 47 9.82 -7.34 -5.17
N GLU A 48 10.33 -7.93 -4.09
CA GLU A 48 9.65 -7.92 -2.78
C GLU A 48 9.44 -6.50 -2.28
N TRP A 49 10.44 -5.63 -2.43
CA TRP A 49 10.34 -4.23 -2.02
C TRP A 49 9.28 -3.47 -2.83
N ILE A 50 9.19 -3.73 -4.12
CA ILE A 50 8.16 -3.12 -4.98
C ILE A 50 6.77 -3.59 -4.57
N TYR A 51 6.59 -4.87 -4.25
CA TYR A 51 5.34 -5.37 -3.68
C TYR A 51 4.98 -4.65 -2.38
N PHE A 52 5.98 -4.41 -1.52
CA PHE A 52 5.74 -3.65 -0.27
C PHE A 52 5.24 -2.23 -0.59
N ILE A 53 5.89 -1.53 -1.52
CA ILE A 53 5.48 -0.18 -1.92
C ILE A 53 4.01 -0.20 -2.40
N LYS A 54 3.69 -1.14 -3.26
CA LYS A 54 2.33 -1.28 -3.80
C LYS A 54 1.31 -1.47 -2.68
N ARG A 55 1.59 -2.38 -1.75
CA ARG A 55 0.70 -2.66 -0.61
C ARG A 55 0.59 -1.48 0.34
N ALA A 56 1.70 -0.83 0.65
CA ALA A 56 1.71 0.35 1.52
C ALA A 56 0.87 1.47 0.93
N LYS A 57 0.98 1.74 -0.37
CA LYS A 57 0.14 2.73 -1.05
C LYS A 57 -1.34 2.35 -1.00
N ALA A 58 -1.66 1.07 -1.15
CA ALA A 58 -3.04 0.59 -1.09
C ALA A 58 -3.67 0.83 0.29
N THR A 59 -2.87 0.87 1.36
CA THR A 59 -3.37 1.21 2.70
C THR A 59 -3.62 2.69 2.89
N GLY A 60 -3.29 3.52 1.91
CA GLY A 60 -3.39 4.97 2.00
C GLY A 60 -2.13 5.65 2.54
N MET A 61 -1.04 4.92 2.76
CA MET A 61 0.21 5.53 3.22
C MET A 61 0.69 6.54 2.18
N PRO A 62 0.94 7.81 2.57
CA PRO A 62 1.43 8.81 1.61
C PRO A 62 2.80 8.44 1.07
N LEU A 63 3.06 8.81 -0.17
CA LEU A 63 4.34 8.50 -0.84
C LEU A 63 5.52 9.07 -0.06
N ALA A 64 5.37 10.26 0.55
CA ALA A 64 6.41 10.86 1.38
C ALA A 64 6.80 9.96 2.57
N LYS A 65 5.81 9.29 3.19
CA LYS A 65 6.06 8.35 4.30
C LYS A 65 6.76 7.08 3.80
N ILE A 66 6.41 6.61 2.61
CA ILE A 66 7.08 5.46 1.99
C ILE A 66 8.53 5.82 1.68
N GLN A 67 8.79 7.05 1.23
CA GLN A 67 10.16 7.55 1.02
C GLN A 67 10.95 7.58 2.33
N ASP A 68 10.35 8.04 3.42
CA ASP A 68 10.97 8.02 4.76
C ASP A 68 11.33 6.59 5.16
N TYR A 69 10.39 5.67 4.99
CA TYR A 69 10.59 4.25 5.27
C TYR A 69 11.75 3.69 4.43
N SER A 70 11.78 4.03 3.15
CA SER A 70 12.84 3.61 2.23
C SER A 70 14.22 4.05 2.70
N ARG A 71 14.36 5.32 3.11
CA ARG A 71 15.63 5.85 3.61
C ARG A 71 16.08 5.12 4.88
N LEU A 72 15.15 4.85 5.79
CA LEU A 72 15.43 4.11 7.01
C LEU A 72 15.88 2.68 6.71
N ARG A 73 15.18 2.02 5.78
CA ARG A 73 15.51 0.66 5.37
C ARG A 73 16.93 0.57 4.80
N GLU A 74 17.35 1.55 4.02
CA GLU A 74 18.71 1.60 3.47
C GLU A 74 19.78 1.75 4.55
N GLN A 75 19.46 2.37 5.67
CA GLN A 75 20.38 2.51 6.81
C GLN A 75 20.55 1.22 7.60
N GLY A 76 19.72 0.21 7.34
CA GLY A 76 19.86 -1.12 7.94
C GLY A 76 19.13 -1.30 9.26
N ASP A 77 19.50 -2.36 9.98
CA ASP A 77 18.76 -2.84 11.15
C ASP A 77 18.72 -1.85 12.31
N SER A 78 19.65 -0.91 12.37
CA SER A 78 19.64 0.14 13.40
C SER A 78 18.38 1.01 13.34
N THR A 79 17.63 0.97 12.25
CA THR A 79 16.42 1.78 12.03
C THR A 79 15.12 1.00 12.19
N ILE A 80 15.17 -0.24 12.66
CA ILE A 80 13.97 -1.07 12.79
C ILE A 80 12.91 -0.40 13.68
N ILE A 81 13.33 0.20 14.79
CA ILE A 81 12.38 0.87 15.70
C ILE A 81 11.67 2.03 14.99
N GLN A 82 12.40 2.84 14.24
CA GLN A 82 11.81 3.95 13.48
C GLN A 82 10.85 3.45 12.39
N ARG A 83 11.21 2.33 11.73
CA ARG A 83 10.33 1.72 10.72
C ARG A 83 9.06 1.18 11.35
N ILE A 84 9.16 0.56 12.53
CA ILE A 84 7.98 0.11 13.29
C ILE A 84 7.09 1.31 13.62
N SER A 85 7.68 2.44 14.02
CA SER A 85 6.92 3.64 14.34
C SER A 85 6.08 4.13 13.16
N LEU A 86 6.62 4.10 11.95
CA LEU A 86 5.87 4.48 10.74
C LEU A 86 4.71 3.52 10.47
N LEU A 87 4.92 2.23 10.69
CA LEU A 87 3.87 1.21 10.52
C LEU A 87 2.78 1.34 11.57
N VAL A 88 3.16 1.62 12.82
CA VAL A 88 2.19 1.86 13.92
C VAL A 88 1.34 3.09 13.63
N GLU A 89 1.94 4.16 13.12
CA GLU A 89 1.19 5.36 12.73
C GLU A 89 0.14 5.03 11.68
N GLN A 90 0.51 4.26 10.66
CA GLN A 90 -0.43 3.85 9.62
C GLN A 90 -1.50 2.89 10.14
N GLU A 91 -1.13 2.01 11.05
CA GLU A 91 -2.10 1.13 11.73
C GLU A 91 -3.17 1.94 12.44
N GLN A 92 -2.77 2.97 13.18
CA GLN A 92 -3.71 3.82 13.92
C GLN A 92 -4.67 4.56 12.98
N ILE A 93 -4.15 5.05 11.86
CA ILE A 93 -4.96 5.71 10.82
C ILE A 93 -6.02 4.73 10.28
N LEU A 94 -5.60 3.50 9.96
CA LEU A 94 -6.51 2.47 9.45
C LEU A 94 -7.57 2.08 10.48
N ARG A 95 -7.20 1.95 11.75
CA ARG A 95 -8.17 1.65 12.82
C ARG A 95 -9.21 2.74 12.96
N GLN A 96 -8.79 4.00 12.83
CA GLN A 96 -9.74 5.12 12.86
C GLN A 96 -10.68 5.08 11.66
N GLN A 97 -10.17 4.75 10.47
CA GLN A 97 -11.00 4.60 9.27
C GLN A 97 -12.02 3.48 9.41
N ILE A 98 -11.62 2.36 10.02
CA ILE A 98 -12.52 1.24 10.30
C ILE A 98 -13.64 1.69 11.24
N THR A 99 -13.30 2.39 12.31
CA THR A 99 -14.29 2.93 13.26
C THR A 99 -15.27 3.88 12.59
N ASP A 100 -14.76 4.76 11.74
CA ASP A 100 -15.60 5.71 11.00
C ASP A 100 -16.56 4.99 10.05
N LEU A 101 -16.07 3.98 9.32
CA LEU A 101 -16.89 3.17 8.42
C LEU A 101 -17.95 2.37 9.16
N GLU A 102 -17.61 1.82 10.33
CA GLU A 102 -18.58 1.13 11.18
C GLU A 102 -19.70 2.07 11.61
N GLY A 103 -19.36 3.32 11.97
CA GLY A 103 -20.34 4.34 12.31
C GLY A 103 -21.25 4.68 11.14
N HIS A 104 -20.69 4.81 9.94
CA HIS A 104 -21.48 5.07 8.73
C HIS A 104 -22.41 3.89 8.41
N LEU A 105 -21.90 2.67 8.53
CA LEU A 105 -22.72 1.48 8.32
C LEU A 105 -23.87 1.41 9.33
N ASP A 106 -23.57 1.69 10.59
CA ASP A 106 -24.57 1.69 11.66
C ASP A 106 -25.70 2.67 11.36
N PHE A 107 -25.36 3.87 10.90
CA PHE A 107 -26.36 4.86 10.49
C PHE A 107 -27.29 4.30 9.40
N ILE A 108 -26.74 3.67 8.39
CA ILE A 108 -27.53 3.08 7.29
C ILE A 108 -28.44 1.95 7.80
N LEU A 109 -27.88 1.09 8.67
CA LEU A 109 -28.64 -0.04 9.23
C LEU A 109 -29.80 0.44 10.09
N GLN A 110 -29.62 1.50 10.88
CA GLN A 110 -30.66 2.09 11.70
C GLN A 110 -31.79 2.68 10.84
N LYS A 111 -31.45 3.38 9.75
CA LYS A 111 -32.45 3.93 8.83
C LYS A 111 -33.24 2.81 8.14
N LYS A 112 -32.54 1.78 7.68
CA LYS A 112 -33.17 0.62 7.05
C LYS A 112 -34.14 -0.07 8.01
N HIS A 113 -33.72 -0.27 9.26
CA HIS A 113 -34.56 -0.88 10.30
C HIS A 113 -35.82 -0.03 10.55
N HIS A 114 -35.65 1.29 10.66
CA HIS A 114 -36.79 2.20 10.86
C HIS A 114 -37.83 2.07 9.75
N TYR A 115 -37.40 2.00 8.49
CA TYR A 115 -38.30 1.85 7.37
C TYR A 115 -38.98 0.48 7.33
N TYR A 116 -38.31 -0.58 7.68
CA TYR A 116 -38.93 -1.91 7.81
C TYR A 116 -39.98 -1.93 8.89
N GLU A 117 -39.76 -1.28 10.02
CA GLU A 117 -40.76 -1.13 11.08
C GLU A 117 -42.00 -0.37 10.58
N SER A 118 -41.77 0.71 9.81
CA SER A 118 -42.87 1.49 9.23
C SER A 118 -43.74 0.67 8.27
N LEU A 119 -43.08 -0.15 7.44
CA LEU A 119 -43.80 -1.04 6.52
C LEU A 119 -44.65 -2.07 7.27
N GLN A 120 -44.09 -2.63 8.34
CA GLN A 120 -44.80 -3.62 9.16
C GLN A 120 -46.01 -3.00 9.85
N LYS A 121 -45.88 -1.80 10.40
CA LYS A 121 -46.99 -1.06 11.01
C LYS A 121 -48.11 -0.79 9.99
N ASN A 122 -47.75 -0.39 8.76
CA ASN A 122 -48.71 -0.10 7.72
C ASN A 122 -49.46 -1.36 7.26
N SER A 123 -48.81 -2.53 7.29
CA SER A 123 -49.42 -3.78 6.92
C SER A 123 -50.34 -4.35 8.01
N GLU A 124 -50.15 -3.93 9.27
CA GLU A 124 -50.97 -4.33 10.42
C GLU A 124 -52.23 -3.49 10.55
N SER A 125 -52.30 -2.35 9.91
CA SER A 125 -53.49 -1.46 9.94
C SER A 125 -54.53 -1.84 8.85
#